data_a0e6a6017d5393e8fb0bcd0cf58253e5
#
_entry.id   a0e6a6017d5393e8fb0bcd0cf58253e5
#
_cell.length_a   1.000
_cell.length_b   1.000
_cell.length_c   1.000
_cell.angle_alpha   90.00
_cell.angle_beta   90.00
_cell.angle_gamma   90.00
#
_symmetry.space_group_name_H-M   'P 1'
#
loop_
_entity.id
_entity.type
_entity.pdbx_description
1 polymer ?
#
loop_
_entity_poly.entity_id
_entity_poly.type
_entity_poly.pdbx_seq_one_letter_code
_entity_poly.pdbx_strand_id
1 'polypeptide(L)'
;MNKLVSLLFVALSTAATIHAQDTPAWQKFVDKADDNVLLDFSYAGYNHGLSLPVDGDVQTLAKKLGYKIYNVCDYGAVPDDGKSDRDAFLKVLKAIGNPNANANAIIYFPEGEFILHSKDDDTFKEQADGTKKQVSHRIDINMGHLIIKGAGRDKTTIAMDAEMQPTDPKVMYSSPHMMQVRHNGGGDDVELAKVTGSAKKNDMSIEVDDASKLKVGDWVKLHLLNADKKVIDEELLGYKAQSSMTNLLAGVEVIDRHQIKSIDGNVVTFEEPIMHAVNPDYGWTIKTYAHYEEVGIEDLKFLGYSTEFFHHHQSWKDDGAYKPLQFTRCVNSWMRRVDFESISECMTFQDCANSLCIDVEISGNRGHSSIRMANSARGFIGMVYDHSDGYLNSDASFLKPLKNLGQYHACGISKHSIGNVIWRCKWGDDSCFESHATQPRASLFDMCEGGFMRYRMGGDKAQIPNHLDDLTIWNFNCLAKSVNDNPFNWWVED
;
A
#
# COMPACT_ATOMS: atom_id res chain seq x y z
N MET A 1 -23.69 5.29 -75.16
CA MET A 1 -24.11 6.32 -74.18
C MET A 1 -24.56 5.59 -72.90
N ASN A 2 -23.62 5.34 -72.05
CA ASN A 2 -23.92 4.69 -70.74
C ASN A 2 -23.51 5.67 -69.63
N LYS A 3 -24.50 6.10 -68.86
CA LYS A 3 -24.31 6.96 -67.69
C LYS A 3 -23.99 6.07 -66.50
N LEU A 4 -22.77 6.19 -65.98
CA LEU A 4 -22.39 5.68 -64.66
C LEU A 4 -23.02 6.56 -63.60
N VAL A 5 -23.85 5.98 -62.76
CA VAL A 5 -24.35 6.57 -61.53
C VAL A 5 -23.40 6.13 -60.40
N SER A 6 -22.61 7.08 -59.89
CA SER A 6 -21.80 6.85 -58.69
C SER A 6 -22.66 7.03 -57.45
N LEU A 7 -22.90 5.93 -56.74
CA LEU A 7 -23.47 5.98 -55.38
C LEU A 7 -22.37 6.34 -54.39
N LEU A 8 -22.50 7.51 -53.79
CA LEU A 8 -21.69 7.91 -52.65
C LEU A 8 -22.31 7.30 -51.37
N PHE A 9 -21.64 6.31 -50.83
CA PHE A 9 -21.99 5.84 -49.48
C PHE A 9 -21.36 6.78 -48.46
N VAL A 10 -22.15 7.65 -47.85
CA VAL A 10 -21.80 8.39 -46.66
C VAL A 10 -22.02 7.45 -45.48
N ALA A 11 -20.94 6.86 -44.99
CA ALA A 11 -20.98 6.16 -43.71
C ALA A 11 -21.06 7.23 -42.60
N LEU A 12 -22.25 7.42 -42.05
CA LEU A 12 -22.40 8.09 -40.77
C LEU A 12 -21.82 7.17 -39.69
N SER A 13 -20.60 7.42 -39.29
CA SER A 13 -20.07 6.92 -38.02
C SER A 13 -20.81 7.67 -36.89
N THR A 14 -21.83 7.07 -36.33
CA THR A 14 -22.34 7.45 -35.02
C THR A 14 -21.26 7.08 -34.01
N ALA A 15 -20.38 8.04 -33.71
CA ALA A 15 -19.62 7.98 -32.50
C ALA A 15 -20.64 7.98 -31.34
N ALA A 16 -20.87 6.83 -30.75
CA ALA A 16 -21.56 6.80 -29.46
C ALA A 16 -20.62 7.50 -28.47
N THR A 17 -20.87 8.78 -28.22
CA THR A 17 -20.34 9.46 -27.06
C THR A 17 -20.92 8.72 -25.86
N ILE A 18 -20.10 7.91 -25.21
CA ILE A 18 -20.38 7.44 -23.88
C ILE A 18 -20.36 8.71 -23.02
N HIS A 19 -21.52 9.28 -22.80
CA HIS A 19 -21.68 10.26 -21.75
C HIS A 19 -21.40 9.51 -20.45
N ALA A 20 -20.29 9.83 -19.79
CA ALA A 20 -20.15 9.54 -18.37
C ALA A 20 -21.44 10.07 -17.72
N GLN A 21 -22.18 9.19 -17.07
CA GLN A 21 -23.43 9.56 -16.42
C GLN A 21 -23.06 10.64 -15.40
N ASP A 22 -23.57 11.85 -15.55
CA ASP A 22 -23.28 12.95 -14.64
C ASP A 22 -23.73 12.53 -13.24
N THR A 23 -22.77 12.17 -12.39
CA THR A 23 -23.07 11.84 -11.00
C THR A 23 -23.48 13.10 -10.24
N PRO A 24 -24.33 13.02 -9.23
CA PRO A 24 -24.67 14.19 -8.39
C PRO A 24 -23.42 14.86 -7.80
N ALA A 25 -22.36 14.14 -7.49
CA ALA A 25 -21.09 14.67 -7.00
C ALA A 25 -20.36 15.48 -8.10
N TRP A 26 -20.33 14.97 -9.34
CA TRP A 26 -19.76 15.69 -10.47
C TRP A 26 -20.50 17.00 -10.73
N GLN A 27 -21.84 16.99 -10.70
CA GLN A 27 -22.63 18.20 -10.91
C GLN A 27 -22.34 19.23 -9.81
N LYS A 28 -22.31 18.83 -8.54
CA LYS A 28 -21.93 19.71 -7.42
C LYS A 28 -20.55 20.32 -7.59
N PHE A 29 -19.57 19.53 -8.05
CA PHE A 29 -18.21 19.99 -8.32
C PHE A 29 -18.19 21.04 -9.45
N VAL A 30 -18.86 20.77 -10.57
CA VAL A 30 -18.94 21.70 -11.71
C VAL A 30 -19.65 23.00 -11.32
N ASP A 31 -20.74 22.89 -10.56
CA ASP A 31 -21.53 24.03 -10.11
C ASP A 31 -20.88 24.81 -8.96
N LYS A 32 -19.76 24.29 -8.41
CA LYS A 32 -19.12 24.83 -7.19
C LYS A 32 -20.13 25.02 -6.05
N ALA A 33 -21.07 24.10 -5.96
CA ALA A 33 -22.19 24.17 -5.02
C ALA A 33 -21.75 23.88 -3.57
N ASP A 34 -20.63 23.18 -3.37
CA ASP A 34 -20.06 22.82 -2.07
C ASP A 34 -18.54 22.70 -2.20
N ASP A 35 -17.79 23.38 -1.36
CA ASP A 35 -16.33 23.31 -1.32
C ASP A 35 -15.81 21.93 -0.85
N ASN A 36 -16.66 21.10 -0.25
CA ASN A 36 -16.34 19.80 0.29
C ASN A 36 -16.81 18.62 -0.58
N VAL A 37 -17.13 18.86 -1.86
CA VAL A 37 -17.51 17.77 -2.80
C VAL A 37 -16.40 16.77 -2.97
N LEU A 38 -15.14 17.23 -3.00
CA LEU A 38 -13.94 16.40 -2.98
C LEU A 38 -13.18 16.65 -1.68
N LEU A 39 -12.63 15.57 -1.11
CA LEU A 39 -11.75 15.69 0.03
C LEU A 39 -10.41 16.30 -0.37
N ASP A 40 -9.74 16.94 0.58
CA ASP A 40 -8.40 17.47 0.36
C ASP A 40 -7.34 16.37 0.49
N PHE A 41 -7.01 15.74 -0.62
CA PHE A 41 -5.97 14.71 -0.71
C PHE A 41 -4.55 15.26 -0.82
N SER A 42 -4.34 16.57 -0.80
CA SER A 42 -3.02 17.19 -0.98
C SER A 42 -2.03 16.87 0.16
N TYR A 43 -2.54 16.40 1.28
CA TYR A 43 -1.75 15.99 2.44
C TYR A 43 -1.22 14.55 2.37
N ALA A 44 -1.51 13.80 1.30
CA ALA A 44 -1.02 12.43 1.15
C ALA A 44 0.47 12.40 0.79
N GLY A 45 1.21 11.49 1.42
CA GLY A 45 2.64 11.28 1.20
C GLY A 45 3.52 11.92 2.27
N TYR A 46 4.82 11.82 2.04
CA TYR A 46 5.88 12.27 2.95
C TYR A 46 5.69 13.73 3.36
N ASN A 47 5.95 14.02 4.63
CA ASN A 47 5.87 15.37 5.22
C ASN A 47 4.56 16.07 4.85
N HIS A 48 3.42 15.40 5.10
CA HIS A 48 2.07 15.93 4.83
C HIS A 48 1.85 16.36 3.36
N GLY A 49 2.51 15.69 2.40
CA GLY A 49 2.46 16.06 0.98
C GLY A 49 3.25 17.33 0.60
N LEU A 50 3.89 17.98 1.56
CA LEU A 50 4.53 19.31 1.36
C LEU A 50 5.89 19.23 0.69
N SER A 51 6.60 18.11 0.82
CA SER A 51 7.94 17.95 0.28
C SER A 51 8.25 16.50 -0.05
N LEU A 52 9.29 16.28 -0.83
CA LEU A 52 9.90 14.96 -0.99
C LEU A 52 11.01 14.77 0.04
N PRO A 53 11.35 13.50 0.39
CA PRO A 53 12.52 13.20 1.20
C PRO A 53 13.79 13.82 0.60
N VAL A 54 14.75 14.17 1.46
CA VAL A 54 16.06 14.70 1.03
C VAL A 54 16.69 13.75 0.00
N ASP A 55 17.23 14.31 -1.09
CA ASP A 55 17.82 13.54 -2.18
C ASP A 55 19.30 13.80 -2.37
N GLY A 56 20.01 12.80 -2.92
CA GLY A 56 21.43 12.85 -3.24
C GLY A 56 22.11 11.48 -3.24
N ASP A 57 23.38 11.47 -3.63
CA ASP A 57 24.24 10.31 -3.38
C ASP A 57 24.42 10.04 -1.87
N VAL A 58 24.99 8.88 -1.54
CA VAL A 58 25.12 8.45 -0.14
C VAL A 58 25.89 9.44 0.74
N GLN A 59 26.95 10.09 0.21
CA GLN A 59 27.75 11.06 0.95
C GLN A 59 27.00 12.38 1.16
N THR A 60 26.29 12.81 0.13
CA THR A 60 25.42 14.00 0.18
C THR A 60 24.31 13.83 1.20
N LEU A 61 23.64 12.69 1.22
CA LEU A 61 22.59 12.37 2.19
C LEU A 61 23.15 12.33 3.61
N ALA A 62 24.25 11.61 3.82
CA ALA A 62 24.89 11.53 5.13
C ALA A 62 25.24 12.92 5.68
N LYS A 63 25.78 13.78 4.83
CA LYS A 63 26.13 15.16 5.22
C LYS A 63 24.90 16.01 5.52
N LYS A 64 23.87 15.95 4.67
CA LYS A 64 22.65 16.77 4.83
C LYS A 64 21.83 16.37 6.07
N LEU A 65 21.74 15.06 6.35
CA LEU A 65 20.95 14.52 7.45
C LEU A 65 21.73 14.36 8.73
N GLY A 66 23.06 14.42 8.69
CA GLY A 66 23.92 14.09 9.82
C GLY A 66 23.94 12.58 10.13
N TYR A 67 23.67 11.74 9.15
CA TYR A 67 23.59 10.30 9.30
C TYR A 67 24.95 9.64 9.06
N LYS A 68 25.19 8.54 9.80
CA LYS A 68 26.36 7.69 9.59
C LYS A 68 26.11 6.68 8.48
N ILE A 69 27.10 6.49 7.61
CA ILE A 69 27.08 5.46 6.56
C ILE A 69 27.61 4.15 7.12
N TYR A 70 26.90 3.07 6.84
CA TYR A 70 27.28 1.69 7.11
C TYR A 70 27.29 0.95 5.77
N ASN A 71 28.47 0.77 5.18
CA ASN A 71 28.62 -0.01 3.95
C ASN A 71 28.57 -1.50 4.30
N VAL A 72 27.68 -2.27 3.70
CA VAL A 72 27.51 -3.70 4.00
C VAL A 72 28.78 -4.52 3.75
N CYS A 73 29.62 -4.11 2.79
CA CYS A 73 30.88 -4.78 2.51
C CYS A 73 31.89 -4.67 3.65
N ASP A 74 31.84 -3.60 4.46
CA ASP A 74 32.71 -3.45 5.65
C ASP A 74 32.36 -4.47 6.75
N TYR A 75 31.21 -5.13 6.63
CA TYR A 75 30.69 -6.14 7.56
C TYR A 75 30.72 -7.56 7.01
N GLY A 76 31.29 -7.72 5.80
CA GLY A 76 31.56 -9.01 5.20
C GLY A 76 30.61 -9.41 4.07
N ALA A 77 29.76 -8.51 3.58
CA ALA A 77 29.02 -8.73 2.35
C ALA A 77 29.98 -8.71 1.15
N VAL A 78 29.77 -9.61 0.19
CA VAL A 78 30.61 -9.71 -1.01
C VAL A 78 29.69 -9.76 -2.23
N PRO A 79 29.55 -8.67 -2.99
CA PRO A 79 28.68 -8.65 -4.16
C PRO A 79 29.10 -9.71 -5.18
N ASP A 80 28.14 -10.26 -5.91
CA ASP A 80 28.30 -11.14 -7.06
C ASP A 80 29.02 -12.48 -6.75
N ASP A 81 29.12 -12.92 -5.51
CA ASP A 81 29.79 -14.18 -5.16
C ASP A 81 28.82 -15.39 -5.07
N GLY A 82 27.52 -15.17 -5.25
CA GLY A 82 26.47 -16.19 -5.24
C GLY A 82 26.23 -16.81 -3.86
N LYS A 83 26.60 -16.12 -2.77
CA LYS A 83 26.38 -16.58 -1.40
C LYS A 83 25.52 -15.58 -0.64
N SER A 84 24.91 -16.06 0.47
CA SER A 84 24.11 -15.21 1.33
C SER A 84 24.95 -14.16 2.05
N ASP A 85 24.55 -12.89 1.90
CA ASP A 85 25.07 -11.72 2.63
C ASP A 85 24.26 -11.38 3.87
N ARG A 86 23.26 -12.23 4.20
CA ARG A 86 22.36 -12.02 5.32
C ARG A 86 23.09 -11.75 6.63
N ASP A 87 24.11 -12.53 6.95
CA ASP A 87 24.88 -12.38 8.17
C ASP A 87 25.63 -11.04 8.23
N ALA A 88 26.14 -10.56 7.10
CA ALA A 88 26.77 -9.25 7.00
C ALA A 88 25.76 -8.13 7.27
N PHE A 89 24.56 -8.21 6.67
CA PHE A 89 23.49 -7.25 6.92
C PHE A 89 23.03 -7.26 8.40
N LEU A 90 22.89 -8.43 9.03
CA LEU A 90 22.59 -8.54 10.46
C LEU A 90 23.69 -7.93 11.35
N LYS A 91 24.96 -8.06 10.98
CA LYS A 91 26.07 -7.37 11.67
C LYS A 91 25.97 -5.86 11.53
N VAL A 92 25.54 -5.33 10.37
CA VAL A 92 25.28 -3.89 10.20
C VAL A 92 24.19 -3.44 11.16
N LEU A 93 23.03 -4.12 11.19
CA LEU A 93 21.93 -3.77 12.10
C LEU A 93 22.39 -3.79 13.57
N LYS A 94 23.19 -4.78 13.96
CA LYS A 94 23.79 -4.86 15.29
C LYS A 94 24.75 -3.71 15.57
N ALA A 95 25.54 -3.29 14.60
CA ALA A 95 26.51 -2.20 14.73
C ALA A 95 25.85 -0.82 14.83
N ILE A 96 24.67 -0.63 14.21
CA ILE A 96 23.87 0.58 14.36
C ILE A 96 23.38 0.70 15.82
N GLY A 97 23.00 -0.42 16.45
CA GLY A 97 22.77 -0.50 17.89
C GLY A 97 21.32 -0.74 18.30
N ASN A 98 20.85 -0.04 19.29
CA ASN A 98 19.68 -0.41 20.11
C ASN A 98 18.37 -0.47 19.31
N PRO A 99 17.64 -1.60 19.35
CA PRO A 99 16.26 -1.68 18.85
C PRO A 99 15.39 -0.59 19.51
N ASN A 100 14.44 -0.05 18.75
CA ASN A 100 13.50 0.99 19.17
C ASN A 100 14.15 2.39 19.41
N ALA A 101 15.29 2.66 18.79
CA ALA A 101 15.93 3.98 18.78
C ALA A 101 16.00 4.56 17.37
N ASN A 102 16.24 5.88 17.27
CA ASN A 102 16.57 6.52 16.02
C ASN A 102 17.96 6.10 15.58
N ALA A 103 18.08 5.46 14.41
CA ALA A 103 19.34 4.96 13.90
C ALA A 103 20.28 6.10 13.48
N ASN A 104 19.73 7.16 12.88
CA ASN A 104 20.50 8.22 12.19
C ASN A 104 21.55 7.61 11.26
N ALA A 105 21.12 6.65 10.44
CA ALA A 105 22.01 5.78 9.67
C ALA A 105 21.57 5.62 8.22
N ILE A 106 22.56 5.44 7.35
CA ILE A 106 22.35 4.97 5.98
C ILE A 106 23.04 3.62 5.87
N ILE A 107 22.29 2.56 5.60
CA ILE A 107 22.83 1.26 5.21
C ILE A 107 23.03 1.30 3.70
N TYR A 108 24.27 1.22 3.27
CA TYR A 108 24.64 1.36 1.87
C TYR A 108 25.06 0.02 1.26
N PHE A 109 24.37 -0.33 0.18
CA PHE A 109 24.70 -1.43 -0.70
C PHE A 109 25.39 -0.85 -1.94
N PRO A 110 26.69 -1.08 -2.18
CA PRO A 110 27.34 -0.63 -3.40
C PRO A 110 26.82 -1.38 -4.64
N GLU A 111 27.45 -1.15 -5.79
CA GLU A 111 27.14 -1.85 -7.04
C GLU A 111 27.40 -3.36 -6.88
N GLY A 112 26.48 -4.20 -7.41
CA GLY A 112 26.52 -5.65 -7.43
C GLY A 112 25.23 -6.29 -6.88
N GLU A 113 25.20 -7.62 -6.91
CA GLU A 113 24.10 -8.42 -6.36
C GLU A 113 24.42 -8.92 -4.96
N PHE A 114 23.50 -8.72 -4.03
CA PHE A 114 23.58 -9.15 -2.63
C PHE A 114 22.42 -10.09 -2.32
N ILE A 115 22.69 -11.31 -1.90
CA ILE A 115 21.66 -12.29 -1.54
C ILE A 115 21.30 -12.15 -0.06
N LEU A 116 20.09 -11.70 0.26
CA LEU A 116 19.63 -11.56 1.66
C LEU A 116 18.73 -12.71 2.13
N HIS A 117 18.37 -13.63 1.22
CA HIS A 117 17.71 -14.87 1.58
C HIS A 117 18.09 -15.97 0.59
N SER A 118 18.62 -17.06 1.13
CA SER A 118 18.90 -18.31 0.44
C SER A 118 18.39 -19.49 1.26
N LYS A 119 18.46 -20.71 0.71
CA LYS A 119 18.10 -21.95 1.45
C LYS A 119 18.97 -22.18 2.67
N ASP A 120 20.20 -21.71 2.65
CA ASP A 120 21.15 -21.88 3.75
C ASP A 120 20.82 -20.98 4.95
N ASP A 121 19.99 -19.95 4.76
CA ASP A 121 19.49 -19.08 5.83
C ASP A 121 18.32 -19.67 6.61
N ASP A 122 17.73 -20.76 6.13
CA ASP A 122 16.61 -21.43 6.75
C ASP A 122 17.06 -22.37 7.86
N THR A 123 16.22 -22.55 8.85
CA THR A 123 16.38 -23.56 9.91
C THR A 123 15.38 -24.70 9.75
N PHE A 124 15.59 -25.77 10.51
CA PHE A 124 14.67 -26.90 10.53
C PHE A 124 14.08 -27.08 11.92
N LYS A 125 12.77 -27.14 12.01
CA LYS A 125 12.03 -27.43 13.25
C LYS A 125 11.46 -28.84 13.20
N GLU A 126 11.77 -29.65 14.20
CA GLU A 126 11.18 -30.99 14.36
C GLU A 126 9.69 -30.89 14.68
N GLN A 127 8.88 -31.70 14.00
CA GLN A 127 7.44 -31.80 14.20
C GLN A 127 7.12 -32.95 15.14
N ALA A 128 5.90 -32.96 15.67
CA ALA A 128 5.45 -34.03 16.60
C ALA A 128 5.45 -35.44 15.97
N ASP A 129 5.40 -35.53 14.66
CA ASP A 129 5.46 -36.80 13.89
C ASP A 129 6.88 -37.23 13.51
N GLY A 130 7.91 -36.50 13.98
CA GLY A 130 9.32 -36.76 13.69
C GLY A 130 9.81 -36.19 12.36
N THR A 131 8.95 -35.56 11.57
CA THR A 131 9.37 -34.89 10.35
C THR A 131 10.04 -33.53 10.66
N LYS A 132 10.84 -33.02 9.75
CA LYS A 132 11.47 -31.69 9.85
C LYS A 132 10.78 -30.71 8.93
N LYS A 133 10.27 -29.60 9.50
CA LYS A 133 9.73 -28.48 8.75
C LYS A 133 10.83 -27.44 8.54
N GLN A 134 11.04 -27.03 7.30
CA GLN A 134 11.90 -25.88 6.96
C GLN A 134 11.22 -24.56 7.39
N VAL A 135 11.98 -23.65 7.94
CA VAL A 135 11.51 -22.36 8.49
C VAL A 135 12.40 -21.25 8.02
N SER A 136 11.83 -20.34 7.26
CA SER A 136 12.49 -19.11 6.87
C SER A 136 12.35 -18.02 7.93
N HIS A 137 13.39 -17.25 8.10
CA HIS A 137 13.46 -16.19 9.09
C HIS A 137 13.42 -14.82 8.44
N ARG A 138 12.53 -13.97 8.92
CA ARG A 138 12.48 -12.56 8.54
C ARG A 138 13.64 -11.79 9.15
N ILE A 139 14.11 -10.76 8.47
CA ILE A 139 15.00 -9.75 9.03
C ILE A 139 14.12 -8.64 9.62
N ASP A 140 14.11 -8.52 10.94
CA ASP A 140 13.40 -7.47 11.65
C ASP A 140 14.30 -6.24 11.83
N ILE A 141 13.84 -5.09 11.36
CA ILE A 141 14.49 -3.79 11.48
C ILE A 141 13.63 -2.94 12.42
N ASN A 142 14.11 -2.75 13.65
CA ASN A 142 13.35 -2.15 14.74
C ASN A 142 13.87 -0.76 15.09
N MET A 143 13.94 0.15 14.09
CA MET A 143 14.47 1.51 14.25
C MET A 143 13.91 2.46 13.20
N GLY A 144 13.80 3.73 13.56
CA GLY A 144 13.50 4.85 12.65
C GLY A 144 14.76 5.63 12.27
N HIS A 145 14.59 6.71 11.49
CA HIS A 145 15.67 7.55 10.96
C HIS A 145 16.76 6.69 10.27
N LEU A 146 16.29 5.84 9.36
CA LEU A 146 17.10 4.84 8.66
C LEU A 146 16.85 4.89 7.17
N ILE A 147 17.91 4.94 6.37
CA ILE A 147 17.84 4.80 4.93
C ILE A 147 18.58 3.55 4.48
N ILE A 148 17.94 2.67 3.73
CA ILE A 148 18.59 1.59 2.98
C ILE A 148 18.74 2.07 1.55
N LYS A 149 19.98 2.20 1.10
CA LYS A 149 20.31 2.82 -0.18
C LYS A 149 21.24 1.98 -1.02
N GLY A 150 20.87 1.80 -2.29
CA GLY A 150 21.75 1.25 -3.31
C GLY A 150 22.56 2.32 -4.04
N ALA A 151 23.43 1.88 -4.94
CA ALA A 151 24.19 2.72 -5.87
C ALA A 151 23.34 3.19 -7.08
N GLY A 152 22.20 2.58 -7.32
CA GLY A 152 21.25 2.83 -8.40
C GLY A 152 20.39 1.60 -8.64
N ARG A 153 19.15 1.77 -9.19
CA ARG A 153 18.25 0.65 -9.50
C ARG A 153 18.82 -0.32 -10.55
N ASP A 154 19.71 0.18 -11.40
CA ASP A 154 20.42 -0.56 -12.45
C ASP A 154 21.77 -1.11 -11.97
N LYS A 155 22.20 -0.83 -10.74
CA LYS A 155 23.51 -1.14 -10.20
C LYS A 155 23.49 -2.05 -8.98
N THR A 156 22.54 -1.86 -8.09
CA THR A 156 22.45 -2.64 -6.85
C THR A 156 21.24 -3.54 -6.90
N THR A 157 21.46 -4.84 -6.74
CA THR A 157 20.40 -5.85 -6.63
C THR A 157 20.42 -6.48 -5.23
N ILE A 158 19.27 -6.54 -4.58
CA ILE A 158 19.03 -7.34 -3.38
C ILE A 158 18.19 -8.55 -3.79
N ALA A 159 18.77 -9.75 -3.74
CA ALA A 159 18.18 -10.97 -4.23
C ALA A 159 17.60 -11.85 -3.11
N MET A 160 16.51 -12.52 -3.45
CA MET A 160 15.94 -13.66 -2.73
C MET A 160 16.18 -14.91 -3.59
N ASP A 161 17.24 -15.67 -3.31
CA ASP A 161 17.63 -16.86 -4.09
C ASP A 161 16.79 -18.11 -3.74
N ALA A 162 15.93 -18.01 -2.73
CA ALA A 162 15.02 -19.08 -2.32
C ALA A 162 13.67 -18.56 -1.87
N GLU A 163 12.67 -19.46 -1.92
CA GLU A 163 11.33 -19.20 -1.43
C GLU A 163 11.29 -19.00 0.08
N MET A 164 10.61 -17.96 0.57
CA MET A 164 10.30 -17.80 1.99
C MET A 164 9.25 -18.83 2.41
N GLN A 165 9.60 -19.78 3.27
CA GLN A 165 8.73 -20.85 3.68
C GLN A 165 7.52 -20.35 4.49
N PRO A 166 6.30 -20.82 4.21
CA PRO A 166 5.10 -20.36 4.89
C PRO A 166 5.05 -20.87 6.34
N THR A 167 4.49 -20.05 7.23
CA THR A 167 4.21 -20.50 8.60
C THR A 167 3.12 -21.57 8.63
N ASP A 168 2.13 -21.47 7.74
CA ASP A 168 1.13 -22.49 7.46
C ASP A 168 0.95 -22.67 5.94
N PRO A 169 1.37 -23.80 5.33
CA PRO A 169 1.24 -24.03 3.90
C PRO A 169 -0.20 -24.03 3.36
N LYS A 170 -1.20 -24.17 4.23
CA LYS A 170 -2.61 -24.10 3.87
C LYS A 170 -3.13 -22.67 3.76
N VAL A 171 -2.38 -21.70 4.28
CA VAL A 171 -2.69 -20.26 4.21
C VAL A 171 -1.77 -19.61 3.18
N MET A 172 -2.30 -19.31 2.00
CA MET A 172 -1.54 -18.90 0.81
C MET A 172 -0.61 -17.70 1.04
N TYR A 173 -1.00 -16.79 1.93
CA TYR A 173 -0.27 -15.55 2.25
C TYR A 173 0.57 -15.64 3.53
N SER A 174 0.78 -16.83 4.11
CA SER A 174 1.46 -16.99 5.41
C SER A 174 2.99 -16.98 5.36
N SER A 175 3.60 -16.87 4.16
CA SER A 175 5.04 -16.67 4.04
C SER A 175 5.44 -15.33 4.64
N PRO A 176 6.52 -15.26 5.43
CA PRO A 176 7.02 -14.00 5.96
C PRO A 176 7.62 -13.13 4.84
N HIS A 177 7.69 -11.82 5.05
CA HIS A 177 8.54 -10.96 4.23
C HIS A 177 10.02 -11.22 4.55
N MET A 178 10.90 -11.07 3.59
CA MET A 178 12.36 -11.19 3.80
C MET A 178 12.84 -10.14 4.80
N MET A 179 12.44 -8.88 4.62
CA MET A 179 12.73 -7.77 5.53
C MET A 179 11.45 -7.09 6.00
N GLN A 180 11.41 -6.68 7.25
CA GLN A 180 10.33 -5.87 7.78
C GLN A 180 10.88 -4.75 8.67
N VAL A 181 10.58 -3.50 8.32
CA VAL A 181 10.73 -2.39 9.26
C VAL A 181 9.47 -2.33 10.10
N ARG A 182 9.61 -2.53 11.42
CA ARG A 182 8.45 -2.72 12.27
C ARG A 182 8.63 -2.14 13.67
N HIS A 183 7.76 -1.21 14.05
CA HIS A 183 7.56 -0.90 15.46
C HIS A 183 6.77 -2.04 16.15
N ASN A 184 7.19 -2.45 17.33
CA ASN A 184 6.58 -3.58 18.05
C ASN A 184 5.17 -3.30 18.60
N GLY A 185 4.71 -2.04 18.56
CA GLY A 185 3.41 -1.60 19.05
C GLY A 185 3.33 -1.38 20.56
N GLY A 186 4.43 -1.48 21.29
CA GLY A 186 4.43 -1.16 22.72
C GLY A 186 3.97 0.27 22.97
N GLY A 187 2.95 0.45 23.85
CA GLY A 187 2.35 1.75 24.15
C GLY A 187 1.34 2.25 23.12
N ASP A 188 0.95 1.42 22.14
CA ASP A 188 -0.08 1.73 21.15
C ASP A 188 -1.50 1.56 21.72
N ASP A 189 -2.49 2.22 21.07
CA ASP A 189 -3.93 2.13 21.40
C ASP A 189 -4.32 2.57 22.83
N VAL A 190 -3.47 3.30 23.52
CA VAL A 190 -3.83 3.90 24.83
C VAL A 190 -4.70 5.11 24.60
N GLU A 191 -5.88 5.15 25.21
CA GLU A 191 -6.78 6.30 25.16
C GLU A 191 -6.16 7.51 25.89
N LEU A 192 -6.09 8.63 25.18
CA LEU A 192 -5.56 9.90 25.67
C LEU A 192 -6.68 10.88 26.01
N ALA A 193 -7.72 10.93 25.17
CA ALA A 193 -8.87 11.83 25.34
C ALA A 193 -10.11 11.28 24.63
N LYS A 194 -11.30 11.71 25.07
CA LYS A 194 -12.57 11.48 24.38
C LYS A 194 -12.93 12.71 23.58
N VAL A 195 -13.47 12.48 22.38
CA VAL A 195 -13.95 13.56 21.53
C VAL A 195 -15.32 14.04 22.04
N THR A 196 -15.48 15.36 22.17
CA THR A 196 -16.69 16.00 22.66
C THR A 196 -17.32 16.96 21.65
N GLY A 197 -16.55 17.38 20.63
CA GLY A 197 -17.03 18.24 19.55
C GLY A 197 -17.27 17.47 18.24
N SER A 198 -18.10 18.02 17.37
CA SER A 198 -18.29 17.52 16.01
C SER A 198 -17.25 18.10 15.07
N ALA A 199 -16.87 17.33 14.03
CA ALA A 199 -16.08 17.83 12.92
C ALA A 199 -16.68 17.37 11.59
N LYS A 200 -16.57 18.22 10.58
CA LYS A 200 -16.88 17.86 9.19
C LYS A 200 -15.64 17.26 8.51
N LYS A 201 -15.83 16.59 7.41
CA LYS A 201 -14.73 16.24 6.50
C LYS A 201 -14.02 17.53 6.08
N ASN A 202 -12.70 17.49 5.97
CA ASN A 202 -11.77 18.61 5.73
C ASN A 202 -11.58 19.60 6.90
N ASP A 203 -12.25 19.43 8.04
CA ASP A 203 -11.92 20.21 9.24
C ASP A 203 -10.52 19.82 9.76
N MET A 204 -9.82 20.80 10.33
CA MET A 204 -8.46 20.61 10.86
C MET A 204 -8.42 20.41 12.37
N SER A 205 -9.55 20.55 13.05
CA SER A 205 -9.60 20.58 14.51
C SER A 205 -10.74 19.77 15.08
N ILE A 206 -10.55 19.32 16.31
CA ILE A 206 -11.55 18.60 17.09
C ILE A 206 -11.52 19.02 18.56
N GLU A 207 -12.67 19.07 19.22
CA GLU A 207 -12.74 19.32 20.66
C GLU A 207 -12.76 18.01 21.44
N VAL A 208 -12.02 17.97 22.56
CA VAL A 208 -11.90 16.80 23.44
C VAL A 208 -12.28 17.14 24.88
N ASP A 209 -12.50 16.13 25.72
CA ASP A 209 -12.83 16.28 27.13
C ASP A 209 -11.65 16.79 27.96
N ASP A 210 -10.44 16.29 27.71
CA ASP A 210 -9.22 16.66 28.42
C ASP A 210 -7.98 16.49 27.51
N ALA A 211 -7.38 17.61 27.11
CA ALA A 211 -6.18 17.63 26.29
C ALA A 211 -4.86 17.50 27.07
N SER A 212 -4.89 17.35 28.40
CA SER A 212 -3.67 17.39 29.24
C SER A 212 -2.64 16.32 28.96
N LYS A 213 -3.04 15.19 28.33
CA LYS A 213 -2.15 14.10 27.92
C LYS A 213 -1.63 14.24 26.49
N LEU A 214 -2.13 15.23 25.74
CA LEU A 214 -1.76 15.47 24.34
C LEU A 214 -0.61 16.48 24.26
N LYS A 215 0.27 16.34 23.27
CA LYS A 215 1.38 17.26 23.06
C LYS A 215 1.48 17.62 21.58
N VAL A 216 1.84 18.87 21.32
CA VAL A 216 2.15 19.35 19.97
C VAL A 216 3.32 18.53 19.40
N GLY A 217 3.18 18.10 18.17
CA GLY A 217 4.12 17.23 17.47
C GLY A 217 3.87 15.74 17.64
N ASP A 218 3.07 15.30 18.63
CA ASP A 218 2.73 13.87 18.77
C ASP A 218 1.88 13.39 17.58
N TRP A 219 2.17 12.18 17.12
CA TRP A 219 1.28 11.45 16.23
C TRP A 219 0.27 10.65 17.03
N VAL A 220 -0.99 10.78 16.67
CA VAL A 220 -2.13 10.15 17.36
C VAL A 220 -3.07 9.49 16.37
N LYS A 221 -3.97 8.65 16.90
CA LYS A 221 -5.11 8.09 16.14
C LYS A 221 -6.40 8.78 16.60
N LEU A 222 -7.11 9.43 15.69
CA LEU A 222 -8.52 9.76 15.82
C LEU A 222 -9.29 8.49 15.48
N HIS A 223 -9.91 7.87 16.48
CA HIS A 223 -10.40 6.50 16.40
C HIS A 223 -11.87 6.38 16.75
N LEU A 224 -12.61 5.67 15.92
CA LEU A 224 -13.96 5.18 16.17
C LEU A 224 -13.97 3.65 16.12
N LEU A 225 -14.68 3.03 17.04
CA LEU A 225 -15.15 1.65 16.91
C LEU A 225 -16.56 1.58 17.50
N ASN A 226 -17.57 1.38 16.64
CA ASN A 226 -18.96 1.39 17.08
C ASN A 226 -19.79 0.38 16.27
N ALA A 227 -20.47 -0.53 16.97
CA ALA A 227 -21.31 -1.58 16.41
C ALA A 227 -22.82 -1.22 16.41
N ASP A 228 -23.18 0.01 16.75
CA ASP A 228 -24.59 0.44 16.72
C ASP A 228 -25.11 0.39 15.27
N LYS A 229 -26.31 -0.19 15.12
CA LYS A 229 -26.94 -0.31 13.82
C LYS A 229 -27.10 1.05 13.11
N LYS A 230 -27.34 2.12 13.87
CA LYS A 230 -27.48 3.48 13.30
C LYS A 230 -26.18 3.90 12.63
N VAL A 231 -25.04 3.66 13.25
CA VAL A 231 -23.72 4.01 12.71
C VAL A 231 -23.43 3.18 11.45
N ILE A 232 -23.75 1.89 11.49
CA ILE A 232 -23.58 1.00 10.33
C ILE A 232 -24.47 1.44 9.16
N ASP A 233 -25.73 1.80 9.41
CA ASP A 233 -26.67 2.25 8.37
C ASP A 233 -26.22 3.60 7.76
N GLU A 234 -25.63 4.50 8.54
CA GLU A 234 -25.07 5.77 8.05
C GLU A 234 -23.83 5.55 7.16
N GLU A 235 -22.93 4.67 7.56
CA GLU A 235 -21.75 4.31 6.75
C GLU A 235 -22.11 3.68 5.41
N LEU A 236 -23.23 2.98 5.35
CA LEU A 236 -23.71 2.35 4.12
C LEU A 236 -24.54 3.29 3.24
N LEU A 237 -24.68 4.58 3.59
CA LEU A 237 -25.36 5.60 2.79
C LEU A 237 -26.78 5.20 2.33
N GLY A 238 -27.50 4.45 3.17
CA GLY A 238 -28.86 3.97 2.89
C GLY A 238 -28.94 2.56 2.30
N TYR A 239 -27.82 1.94 1.97
CA TYR A 239 -27.79 0.52 1.64
C TYR A 239 -27.95 -0.34 2.91
N LYS A 240 -28.49 -1.54 2.74
CA LYS A 240 -28.68 -2.47 3.88
C LYS A 240 -27.46 -3.37 4.04
N ALA A 241 -26.98 -3.49 5.28
CA ALA A 241 -25.97 -4.47 5.61
C ALA A 241 -26.49 -5.89 5.35
N GLN A 242 -25.72 -6.69 4.63
CA GLN A 242 -25.98 -8.11 4.44
C GLN A 242 -25.42 -8.91 5.61
N SER A 243 -26.04 -10.03 5.97
CA SER A 243 -25.60 -10.88 7.08
C SER A 243 -24.22 -11.49 6.88
N SER A 244 -23.72 -11.54 5.65
CA SER A 244 -22.37 -11.98 5.30
C SER A 244 -21.28 -10.95 5.60
N MET A 245 -21.61 -9.67 5.73
CA MET A 245 -20.67 -8.56 6.01
C MET A 245 -20.25 -8.56 7.49
N THR A 246 -19.73 -9.68 7.96
CA THR A 246 -19.51 -9.90 9.40
C THR A 246 -18.50 -8.93 10.02
N ASN A 247 -17.51 -8.45 9.26
CA ASN A 247 -16.54 -7.47 9.76
C ASN A 247 -17.18 -6.09 10.00
N LEU A 248 -18.02 -5.62 9.06
CA LEU A 248 -18.77 -4.38 9.23
C LEU A 248 -19.81 -4.49 10.37
N LEU A 249 -20.49 -5.63 10.45
CA LEU A 249 -21.49 -5.89 11.50
C LEU A 249 -20.86 -6.04 12.90
N ALA A 250 -19.57 -6.34 12.99
CA ALA A 250 -18.82 -6.32 14.25
C ALA A 250 -18.53 -4.89 14.74
N GLY A 251 -18.59 -3.90 13.85
CA GLY A 251 -18.46 -2.48 14.13
C GLY A 251 -17.89 -1.69 12.96
N VAL A 252 -18.33 -0.46 12.84
CA VAL A 252 -17.67 0.55 12.01
C VAL A 252 -16.41 0.95 12.73
N GLU A 253 -15.26 0.81 12.06
CA GLU A 253 -13.97 1.23 12.59
C GLU A 253 -13.33 2.29 11.68
N VAL A 254 -12.92 3.42 12.29
CA VAL A 254 -12.14 4.47 11.63
C VAL A 254 -10.84 4.65 12.38
N ILE A 255 -9.73 4.64 11.64
CA ILE A 255 -8.39 4.85 12.21
C ILE A 255 -7.70 5.95 11.41
N ASP A 256 -8.01 7.20 11.73
CA ASP A 256 -7.39 8.35 11.09
C ASP A 256 -6.18 8.81 11.91
N ARG A 257 -4.98 8.82 11.29
CA ARG A 257 -3.71 9.14 11.96
C ARG A 257 -3.31 10.57 11.67
N HIS A 258 -3.03 11.34 12.71
CA HIS A 258 -2.75 12.76 12.63
C HIS A 258 -1.53 13.15 13.44
N GLN A 259 -0.82 14.19 13.00
CA GLN A 259 0.14 14.89 13.83
C GLN A 259 -0.53 16.11 14.46
N ILE A 260 -0.34 16.31 15.77
CA ILE A 260 -0.90 17.46 16.50
C ILE A 260 -0.09 18.71 16.17
N LYS A 261 -0.74 19.68 15.55
CA LYS A 261 -0.19 20.99 15.17
C LYS A 261 -0.22 21.99 16.32
N SER A 262 -1.36 22.08 16.99
CA SER A 262 -1.55 23.00 18.12
C SER A 262 -2.66 22.52 19.06
N ILE A 263 -2.63 23.01 20.30
CA ILE A 263 -3.65 22.76 21.32
C ILE A 263 -4.02 24.10 21.95
N ASP A 264 -5.31 24.45 21.91
CA ASP A 264 -5.85 25.64 22.56
C ASP A 264 -7.02 25.23 23.50
N GLY A 265 -6.75 25.22 24.80
CA GLY A 265 -7.66 24.62 25.76
C GLY A 265 -7.89 23.15 25.46
N ASN A 266 -9.12 22.78 25.14
CA ASN A 266 -9.50 21.41 24.71
C ASN A 266 -9.69 21.27 23.20
N VAL A 267 -9.33 22.28 22.41
CA VAL A 267 -9.36 22.19 20.94
C VAL A 267 -8.00 21.74 20.44
N VAL A 268 -7.98 20.59 19.77
CA VAL A 268 -6.80 19.97 19.16
C VAL A 268 -6.85 20.24 17.68
N THR A 269 -5.81 20.88 17.13
CA THR A 269 -5.65 21.11 15.68
C THR A 269 -4.59 20.17 15.14
N PHE A 270 -4.88 19.53 14.03
CA PHE A 270 -3.97 18.61 13.33
C PHE A 270 -3.23 19.30 12.19
N GLU A 271 -2.14 18.70 11.72
CA GLU A 271 -1.44 19.14 10.52
C GLU A 271 -2.23 18.79 9.24
N GLU A 272 -3.07 17.74 9.29
CA GLU A 272 -3.85 17.24 8.16
C GLU A 272 -5.35 17.34 8.40
N PRO A 273 -6.16 17.45 7.36
CA PRO A 273 -7.62 17.48 7.48
C PRO A 273 -8.17 16.13 7.95
N ILE A 274 -9.26 16.18 8.71
CA ILE A 274 -10.05 15.02 9.12
C ILE A 274 -10.78 14.49 7.88
N MET A 275 -10.60 13.21 7.57
CA MET A 275 -11.16 12.59 6.38
C MET A 275 -12.52 11.93 6.58
N HIS A 276 -13.02 11.89 7.81
CA HIS A 276 -14.32 11.31 8.16
C HIS A 276 -15.08 12.26 9.07
N ALA A 277 -16.37 12.47 8.82
CA ALA A 277 -17.19 13.32 9.70
C ALA A 277 -17.27 12.72 11.11
N VAL A 278 -17.10 13.55 12.13
CA VAL A 278 -17.08 13.15 13.53
C VAL A 278 -18.37 13.57 14.21
N ASN A 279 -19.12 12.59 14.71
CA ASN A 279 -20.21 12.79 15.63
C ASN A 279 -19.79 12.32 17.03
N PRO A 280 -19.69 13.20 18.03
CA PRO A 280 -19.20 12.86 19.37
C PRO A 280 -20.05 11.79 20.06
N ASP A 281 -21.34 11.68 19.72
CA ASP A 281 -22.23 10.68 20.30
C ASP A 281 -21.86 9.23 19.94
N TYR A 282 -20.94 9.03 18.98
CA TYR A 282 -20.54 7.69 18.54
C TYR A 282 -19.34 7.14 19.31
N GLY A 283 -18.76 7.90 20.23
CA GLY A 283 -17.69 7.44 21.12
C GLY A 283 -16.30 7.51 20.50
N TRP A 284 -16.03 8.52 19.70
CA TRP A 284 -14.71 8.81 19.19
C TRP A 284 -13.69 9.11 20.29
N THR A 285 -12.45 8.67 20.08
CA THR A 285 -11.35 8.87 21.03
C THR A 285 -10.08 9.30 20.29
N ILE A 286 -9.19 9.99 21.01
CA ILE A 286 -7.80 10.15 20.57
C ILE A 286 -6.95 9.14 21.33
N LYS A 287 -6.15 8.34 20.58
CA LYS A 287 -5.29 7.28 21.10
C LYS A 287 -3.84 7.48 20.72
N THR A 288 -2.94 6.88 21.49
CA THR A 288 -1.53 6.80 21.11
C THR A 288 -1.33 6.04 19.79
N TYR A 289 -0.31 6.45 19.05
CA TYR A 289 0.15 5.75 17.86
C TYR A 289 1.66 5.47 17.96
N ALA A 290 2.00 4.23 18.28
CA ALA A 290 3.39 3.80 18.39
C ALA A 290 3.96 3.50 16.97
N HIS A 291 5.04 4.19 16.59
CA HIS A 291 5.59 4.15 15.22
C HIS A 291 7.09 4.42 15.20
N TYR A 292 7.71 4.19 14.04
CA TYR A 292 9.01 4.74 13.66
C TYR A 292 8.82 5.83 12.62
N GLU A 293 9.75 6.78 12.57
CA GLU A 293 9.74 7.87 11.59
C GLU A 293 10.95 7.81 10.67
N GLU A 294 10.84 8.45 9.49
CA GLU A 294 11.95 8.71 8.58
C GLU A 294 12.68 7.41 8.15
N VAL A 295 11.91 6.45 7.61
CA VAL A 295 12.48 5.21 7.06
C VAL A 295 12.39 5.24 5.55
N GLY A 296 13.54 5.12 4.88
CA GLY A 296 13.64 5.16 3.42
C GLY A 296 14.28 3.93 2.81
N ILE A 297 13.81 3.56 1.61
CA ILE A 297 14.48 2.58 0.73
C ILE A 297 14.54 3.19 -0.66
N GLU A 298 15.76 3.23 -1.25
CA GLU A 298 15.96 3.91 -2.51
C GLU A 298 17.14 3.41 -3.33
N ASP A 299 17.04 3.63 -4.65
CA ASP A 299 18.13 3.42 -5.61
C ASP A 299 18.65 1.98 -5.66
N LEU A 300 17.75 0.99 -5.70
CA LEU A 300 18.10 -0.43 -5.79
C LEU A 300 17.00 -1.26 -6.46
N LYS A 301 17.32 -2.51 -6.78
CA LYS A 301 16.38 -3.52 -7.28
C LYS A 301 16.22 -4.66 -6.29
N PHE A 302 15.00 -5.15 -6.13
CA PHE A 302 14.70 -6.44 -5.52
C PHE A 302 14.48 -7.49 -6.60
N LEU A 303 15.20 -8.61 -6.50
CA LEU A 303 15.10 -9.75 -7.40
C LEU A 303 14.55 -10.97 -6.65
N GLY A 304 13.56 -11.61 -7.23
CA GLY A 304 13.06 -12.91 -6.79
C GLY A 304 12.93 -13.86 -7.98
N TYR A 305 12.37 -15.03 -7.71
CA TYR A 305 12.15 -16.06 -8.74
C TYR A 305 10.73 -16.63 -8.64
N SER A 306 9.74 -15.71 -8.60
CA SER A 306 8.32 -16.09 -8.61
C SER A 306 8.03 -17.00 -9.82
N THR A 307 7.04 -17.89 -9.65
CA THR A 307 6.72 -18.87 -10.66
C THR A 307 6.31 -18.22 -11.99
N GLU A 308 6.83 -18.73 -13.11
CA GLU A 308 6.40 -18.34 -14.43
C GLU A 308 4.89 -18.60 -14.66
N PHE A 309 4.36 -19.64 -14.02
CA PHE A 309 2.97 -20.08 -14.17
C PHE A 309 2.11 -19.63 -12.96
N PHE A 310 2.21 -18.38 -12.58
CA PHE A 310 1.41 -17.84 -11.50
C PHE A 310 -0.09 -18.09 -11.68
N HIS A 311 -0.71 -18.63 -10.63
CA HIS A 311 -2.15 -18.79 -10.54
C HIS A 311 -2.66 -18.32 -9.17
N HIS A 312 -3.52 -17.32 -9.18
CA HIS A 312 -4.04 -16.69 -7.96
C HIS A 312 -4.67 -17.71 -7.00
N HIS A 313 -4.18 -17.75 -5.77
CA HIS A 313 -4.62 -18.63 -4.70
C HIS A 313 -4.48 -20.14 -4.96
N GLN A 314 -3.64 -20.56 -5.89
CA GLN A 314 -3.35 -21.99 -6.10
C GLN A 314 -2.46 -22.52 -4.98
N SER A 315 -1.43 -21.77 -4.60
CA SER A 315 -0.51 -22.18 -3.56
C SER A 315 0.15 -20.96 -2.89
N TRP A 316 0.77 -21.17 -1.73
CA TRP A 316 1.61 -20.17 -1.09
C TRP A 316 2.82 -19.75 -1.95
N LYS A 317 3.25 -20.63 -2.88
CA LYS A 317 4.33 -20.31 -3.82
C LYS A 317 3.92 -19.24 -4.81
N ASP A 318 2.68 -19.29 -5.27
CA ASP A 318 2.12 -18.28 -6.14
C ASP A 318 1.97 -16.96 -5.39
N ASP A 319 1.31 -16.98 -4.23
CA ASP A 319 0.89 -15.76 -3.58
C ASP A 319 1.96 -15.10 -2.71
N GLY A 320 2.95 -15.86 -2.20
CA GLY A 320 3.78 -15.31 -1.14
C GLY A 320 5.22 -15.79 -1.04
N ALA A 321 5.74 -16.61 -1.96
CA ALA A 321 7.08 -17.18 -1.83
C ALA A 321 8.20 -16.11 -1.85
N TYR A 322 8.00 -15.02 -2.60
CA TYR A 322 8.96 -13.94 -2.78
C TYR A 322 8.34 -12.61 -2.37
N LYS A 323 8.49 -12.27 -1.09
CA LYS A 323 8.01 -11.01 -0.48
C LYS A 323 9.20 -10.27 0.14
N PRO A 324 9.82 -9.33 -0.59
CA PRO A 324 11.06 -8.71 -0.12
C PRO A 324 10.87 -7.80 1.08
N LEU A 325 9.76 -7.03 1.14
CA LEU A 325 9.71 -5.88 2.02
C LEU A 325 8.32 -5.57 2.57
N GLN A 326 8.28 -5.17 3.85
CA GLN A 326 7.11 -4.56 4.49
C GLN A 326 7.53 -3.46 5.46
N PHE A 327 6.80 -2.35 5.46
CA PHE A 327 6.82 -1.38 6.56
C PHE A 327 5.60 -1.56 7.44
N THR A 328 5.79 -1.50 8.76
CA THR A 328 4.70 -1.61 9.72
C THR A 328 4.85 -0.54 10.80
N ARG A 329 3.83 0.33 10.93
CA ARG A 329 3.84 1.45 11.86
C ARG A 329 5.02 2.39 11.61
N CYS A 330 5.10 2.89 10.38
CA CYS A 330 6.07 3.89 9.98
C CYS A 330 5.35 5.17 9.55
N VAL A 331 5.91 6.30 9.90
CA VAL A 331 5.45 7.64 9.53
C VAL A 331 6.53 8.32 8.71
N ASN A 332 6.15 9.17 7.75
CA ASN A 332 7.11 9.84 6.88
C ASN A 332 8.15 8.86 6.32
N SER A 333 7.66 7.68 5.93
CA SER A 333 8.50 6.64 5.34
C SER A 333 8.39 6.67 3.82
N TRP A 334 9.44 6.22 3.13
CA TRP A 334 9.41 6.24 1.68
C TRP A 334 10.08 5.07 1.00
N MET A 335 9.66 4.82 -0.22
CA MET A 335 10.33 4.01 -1.22
C MET A 335 10.36 4.78 -2.52
N ARG A 336 11.54 4.92 -3.14
CA ARG A 336 11.68 5.62 -4.42
C ARG A 336 12.81 5.07 -5.27
N ARG A 337 12.63 5.09 -6.59
CA ARG A 337 13.61 4.56 -7.55
C ARG A 337 14.01 3.14 -7.20
N VAL A 338 12.99 2.29 -7.03
CA VAL A 338 13.15 0.87 -6.68
C VAL A 338 12.49 0.03 -7.76
N ASP A 339 13.20 -1.00 -8.21
CA ASP A 339 12.67 -1.98 -9.14
C ASP A 339 12.37 -3.29 -8.43
N PHE A 340 11.32 -3.96 -8.88
CA PHE A 340 10.97 -5.31 -8.47
C PHE A 340 10.95 -6.23 -9.68
N GLU A 341 11.68 -7.34 -9.60
CA GLU A 341 11.77 -8.30 -10.70
C GLU A 341 11.39 -9.70 -10.21
N SER A 342 10.35 -10.29 -10.82
CA SER A 342 9.85 -11.64 -10.49
C SER A 342 9.51 -11.83 -9.01
N ILE A 343 8.71 -10.93 -8.44
CA ILE A 343 8.31 -10.87 -7.03
C ILE A 343 6.85 -11.29 -6.89
N SER A 344 6.52 -12.08 -5.86
CA SER A 344 5.14 -12.49 -5.57
C SER A 344 4.30 -11.35 -4.99
N GLU A 345 4.82 -10.61 -4.03
CA GLU A 345 4.20 -9.42 -3.42
C GLU A 345 5.28 -8.36 -3.19
N CYS A 346 5.17 -7.23 -3.89
CA CYS A 346 6.27 -6.26 -3.94
C CYS A 346 6.47 -5.52 -2.62
N MET A 347 5.45 -4.77 -2.17
CA MET A 347 5.58 -3.94 -0.97
C MET A 347 4.24 -3.71 -0.30
N THR A 348 4.20 -3.80 1.02
CA THR A 348 3.06 -3.40 1.84
C THR A 348 3.46 -2.37 2.90
N PHE A 349 2.77 -1.23 2.90
CA PHE A 349 2.76 -0.25 4.00
C PHE A 349 1.60 -0.60 4.93
N GLN A 350 1.92 -1.21 6.08
CA GLN A 350 0.93 -1.68 7.05
C GLN A 350 0.86 -0.75 8.26
N ASP A 351 -0.32 -0.27 8.61
CA ASP A 351 -0.53 0.62 9.77
C ASP A 351 0.33 1.92 9.70
N CYS A 352 0.70 2.38 8.52
CA CYS A 352 1.57 3.53 8.30
C CYS A 352 0.77 4.83 8.17
N ALA A 353 1.47 5.97 8.25
CA ALA A 353 0.92 7.28 7.96
C ALA A 353 1.90 8.11 7.13
N ASN A 354 1.37 8.93 6.23
CA ASN A 354 2.16 9.85 5.40
C ASN A 354 3.37 9.19 4.72
N SER A 355 3.16 7.96 4.23
CA SER A 355 4.19 7.20 3.50
C SER A 355 4.16 7.53 2.01
N LEU A 356 5.33 7.54 1.39
CA LEU A 356 5.52 7.81 -0.03
C LEU A 356 6.09 6.58 -0.74
N CYS A 357 5.46 6.18 -1.85
CA CYS A 357 6.04 5.23 -2.81
C CYS A 357 6.01 5.89 -4.18
N ILE A 358 7.17 6.11 -4.79
CA ILE A 358 7.25 6.84 -6.06
C ILE A 358 8.38 6.34 -6.95
N ASP A 359 8.14 6.34 -8.28
CA ASP A 359 9.14 5.96 -9.28
C ASP A 359 9.62 4.51 -9.07
N VAL A 360 8.70 3.57 -9.32
CA VAL A 360 8.89 2.13 -9.14
C VAL A 360 8.58 1.41 -10.43
N GLU A 361 9.46 0.48 -10.82
CA GLU A 361 9.25 -0.44 -11.94
C GLU A 361 9.01 -1.85 -11.40
N ILE A 362 8.05 -2.56 -11.99
CA ILE A 362 7.77 -3.97 -11.68
C ILE A 362 7.85 -4.76 -12.99
N SER A 363 8.65 -5.83 -13.00
CA SER A 363 8.95 -6.60 -14.20
C SER A 363 9.16 -8.09 -13.92
N GLY A 364 9.52 -8.84 -14.95
CA GLY A 364 9.74 -10.29 -14.85
C GLY A 364 8.44 -11.08 -14.75
N ASN A 365 8.43 -12.18 -14.03
CA ASN A 365 7.25 -13.00 -13.83
C ASN A 365 6.22 -12.27 -12.96
N ARG A 366 4.96 -12.26 -13.41
CA ARG A 366 3.86 -11.70 -12.60
C ARG A 366 3.70 -12.48 -11.30
N GLY A 367 3.27 -11.79 -10.27
CA GLY A 367 2.92 -12.37 -8.97
C GLY A 367 1.55 -11.91 -8.49
N HIS A 368 1.36 -11.99 -7.19
CA HIS A 368 0.08 -11.75 -6.54
C HIS A 368 -0.27 -10.26 -6.42
N SER A 369 0.65 -9.41 -5.95
CA SER A 369 0.32 -8.00 -5.77
C SER A 369 1.50 -7.04 -5.92
N SER A 370 1.18 -5.84 -6.38
CA SER A 370 2.07 -4.71 -6.52
C SER A 370 2.28 -3.98 -5.17
N ILE A 371 1.99 -2.70 -5.08
CA ILE A 371 2.20 -1.87 -3.88
C ILE A 371 0.86 -1.67 -3.16
N ARG A 372 0.84 -1.88 -1.84
CA ARG A 372 -0.39 -1.78 -1.05
C ARG A 372 -0.25 -0.86 0.17
N MET A 373 -1.22 0.03 0.36
CA MET A 373 -1.47 0.71 1.63
C MET A 373 -2.51 -0.08 2.42
N ALA A 374 -2.11 -0.72 3.53
CA ALA A 374 -2.97 -1.55 4.34
C ALA A 374 -3.18 -0.91 5.73
N ASN A 375 -4.42 -0.61 6.09
CA ASN A 375 -4.73 0.09 7.35
C ASN A 375 -3.88 1.36 7.54
N SER A 376 -3.61 2.09 6.45
CA SER A 376 -2.69 3.22 6.42
C SER A 376 -3.43 4.53 6.11
N ALA A 377 -2.93 5.63 6.66
CA ALA A 377 -3.51 6.95 6.49
C ALA A 377 -2.61 7.83 5.61
N ARG A 378 -3.20 8.55 4.65
CA ARG A 378 -2.53 9.53 3.78
C ARG A 378 -1.22 9.02 3.15
N GLY A 379 -1.22 7.76 2.72
CA GLY A 379 -0.15 7.24 1.88
C GLY A 379 -0.28 7.73 0.44
N PHE A 380 0.85 7.90 -0.24
CA PHE A 380 0.91 8.26 -1.65
C PHE A 380 1.68 7.19 -2.43
N ILE A 381 1.03 6.63 -3.45
CA ILE A 381 1.65 5.73 -4.42
C ILE A 381 1.61 6.43 -5.77
N GLY A 382 2.77 6.73 -6.35
CA GLY A 382 2.83 7.45 -7.62
C GLY A 382 3.86 6.90 -8.58
N MET A 383 3.58 7.00 -9.89
CA MET A 383 4.50 6.60 -10.96
C MET A 383 5.06 5.18 -10.74
N VAL A 384 4.16 4.22 -10.49
CA VAL A 384 4.46 2.80 -10.49
C VAL A 384 4.11 2.23 -11.85
N TYR A 385 5.08 1.62 -12.52
CA TYR A 385 4.93 1.03 -13.85
C TYR A 385 5.11 -0.49 -13.75
N ASP A 386 4.02 -1.22 -13.93
CA ASP A 386 4.00 -2.67 -13.82
C ASP A 386 3.96 -3.32 -15.20
N HIS A 387 5.10 -3.86 -15.61
CA HIS A 387 5.34 -4.53 -16.89
C HIS A 387 5.46 -6.06 -16.74
N SER A 388 5.02 -6.62 -15.61
CA SER A 388 5.15 -8.06 -15.35
C SER A 388 4.52 -8.89 -16.45
N ASP A 389 5.20 -9.96 -16.83
CA ASP A 389 4.77 -10.92 -17.84
C ASP A 389 4.18 -12.17 -17.19
N GLY A 390 3.39 -12.93 -17.93
CA GLY A 390 2.88 -14.19 -17.42
C GLY A 390 1.74 -14.77 -18.23
N TYR A 391 0.89 -15.50 -17.57
CA TYR A 391 -0.26 -16.17 -18.16
C TYR A 391 -1.56 -15.57 -17.62
N LEU A 392 -2.63 -15.60 -18.42
CA LEU A 392 -3.96 -15.25 -17.94
C LEU A 392 -4.35 -16.20 -16.79
N ASN A 393 -5.03 -15.71 -15.80
CA ASN A 393 -5.44 -16.50 -14.64
C ASN A 393 -6.74 -17.29 -14.92
N SER A 394 -6.76 -18.05 -16.03
CA SER A 394 -7.84 -18.97 -16.39
C SER A 394 -7.27 -20.31 -16.85
N ASP A 395 -7.96 -21.41 -16.55
CA ASP A 395 -7.50 -22.78 -16.75
C ASP A 395 -7.07 -23.13 -18.19
N ALA A 396 -7.60 -22.42 -19.18
CA ALA A 396 -7.27 -22.65 -20.60
C ALA A 396 -6.09 -21.81 -21.10
N SER A 397 -5.53 -20.93 -20.29
CA SER A 397 -4.65 -19.85 -20.75
C SER A 397 -3.16 -20.04 -20.45
N PHE A 398 -2.77 -21.11 -19.76
CA PHE A 398 -1.36 -21.47 -19.56
C PHE A 398 -0.63 -21.95 -20.83
N LEU A 399 -1.23 -21.73 -21.99
CA LEU A 399 -0.67 -22.21 -23.26
C LEU A 399 0.27 -21.20 -23.91
N LYS A 400 0.22 -19.93 -23.53
CA LYS A 400 1.04 -18.88 -24.12
C LYS A 400 1.30 -17.74 -23.12
N PRO A 401 2.58 -17.42 -22.83
CA PRO A 401 2.90 -16.25 -22.03
C PRO A 401 2.54 -14.97 -22.77
N LEU A 402 2.03 -14.00 -22.04
CA LEU A 402 1.68 -12.68 -22.52
C LEU A 402 2.58 -11.63 -21.86
N LYS A 403 2.84 -10.57 -22.59
CA LYS A 403 3.64 -9.43 -22.16
C LYS A 403 2.79 -8.38 -21.48
N ASN A 404 3.36 -7.70 -20.49
CA ASN A 404 2.74 -6.57 -19.79
C ASN A 404 1.36 -6.89 -19.19
N LEU A 405 1.19 -8.07 -18.62
CA LEU A 405 -0.05 -8.43 -17.92
C LEU A 405 -0.24 -7.69 -16.62
N GLY A 406 0.85 -7.30 -15.98
CA GLY A 406 0.88 -6.74 -14.65
C GLY A 406 0.70 -7.78 -13.54
N GLN A 407 0.95 -7.40 -12.30
CA GLN A 407 0.63 -8.18 -11.10
C GLN A 407 -0.88 -8.46 -11.05
N TYR A 408 -1.31 -9.55 -10.43
CA TYR A 408 -2.73 -9.89 -10.37
C TYR A 408 -3.55 -8.78 -9.69
N HIS A 409 -3.04 -8.24 -8.57
CA HIS A 409 -3.53 -7.04 -7.93
C HIS A 409 -2.54 -5.90 -8.17
N ALA A 410 -2.97 -4.85 -8.81
CA ALA A 410 -2.21 -3.63 -9.01
C ALA A 410 -2.02 -2.85 -7.70
N CYS A 411 -1.56 -1.61 -7.80
CA CYS A 411 -1.50 -0.71 -6.65
C CYS A 411 -2.87 -0.56 -6.00
N GLY A 412 -2.92 -0.65 -4.66
CA GLY A 412 -4.20 -0.69 -3.99
C GLY A 412 -4.16 -0.31 -2.51
N ILE A 413 -5.33 -0.40 -1.93
CA ILE A 413 -5.61 -0.10 -0.51
C ILE A 413 -6.32 -1.29 0.12
N SER A 414 -6.23 -1.42 1.43
CA SER A 414 -6.96 -2.45 2.17
C SER A 414 -7.21 -2.07 3.63
N LYS A 415 -8.09 -2.80 4.28
CA LYS A 415 -8.45 -2.62 5.69
C LYS A 415 -8.98 -1.20 5.96
N HIS A 416 -8.76 -0.64 7.14
CA HIS A 416 -9.24 0.68 7.53
C HIS A 416 -8.37 1.83 6.96
N SER A 417 -7.92 1.68 5.71
CA SER A 417 -7.14 2.71 5.02
C SER A 417 -7.97 3.96 4.75
N ILE A 418 -7.36 5.15 4.92
CA ILE A 418 -8.04 6.44 4.80
C ILE A 418 -7.11 7.53 4.23
N GLY A 419 -7.62 8.37 3.34
CA GLY A 419 -6.89 9.51 2.79
C GLY A 419 -5.76 9.15 1.80
N ASN A 420 -5.73 7.93 1.27
CA ASN A 420 -4.64 7.48 0.41
C ASN A 420 -4.84 7.92 -1.04
N VAL A 421 -3.73 8.17 -1.73
CA VAL A 421 -3.67 8.58 -3.13
C VAL A 421 -2.86 7.58 -3.95
N ILE A 422 -3.41 7.16 -5.09
CA ILE A 422 -2.73 6.38 -6.12
C ILE A 422 -2.74 7.23 -7.40
N TRP A 423 -1.55 7.62 -7.87
CA TRP A 423 -1.40 8.66 -8.87
C TRP A 423 -0.45 8.27 -10.00
N ARG A 424 -0.90 8.44 -11.25
CA ARG A 424 -0.12 8.17 -12.47
C ARG A 424 0.53 6.78 -12.50
N CYS A 425 -0.13 5.79 -11.90
CA CYS A 425 0.33 4.41 -11.97
C CYS A 425 -0.18 3.74 -13.25
N LYS A 426 0.64 2.82 -13.78
CA LYS A 426 0.29 2.03 -14.96
C LYS A 426 0.48 0.55 -14.68
N TRP A 427 -0.49 -0.25 -15.09
CA TRP A 427 -0.43 -1.70 -14.98
C TRP A 427 -1.09 -2.38 -16.18
N GLY A 428 -0.90 -3.68 -16.32
CA GLY A 428 -1.42 -4.45 -17.45
C GLY A 428 -2.94 -4.52 -17.50
N ASP A 429 -3.47 -4.93 -18.63
CA ASP A 429 -4.92 -5.05 -18.88
C ASP A 429 -5.57 -6.25 -18.17
N ASP A 430 -4.78 -7.27 -17.76
CA ASP A 430 -5.22 -8.40 -16.92
C ASP A 430 -4.96 -8.19 -15.42
N SER A 431 -4.79 -6.97 -15.00
CA SER A 431 -4.63 -6.55 -13.60
C SER A 431 -5.81 -5.68 -13.17
N CYS A 432 -5.89 -5.34 -11.89
CA CYS A 432 -6.90 -4.43 -11.39
C CYS A 432 -6.38 -3.65 -10.19
N PHE A 433 -6.76 -2.37 -10.07
CA PHE A 433 -6.58 -1.71 -8.79
C PHE A 433 -7.30 -2.49 -7.72
N GLU A 434 -6.78 -2.45 -6.51
CA GLU A 434 -7.39 -3.17 -5.42
C GLU A 434 -7.89 -2.22 -4.33
N SER A 435 -9.17 -2.41 -3.96
CA SER A 435 -9.71 -1.97 -2.70
C SER A 435 -10.08 -3.23 -1.91
N HIS A 436 -9.11 -3.78 -1.16
CA HIS A 436 -9.22 -5.11 -0.52
C HIS A 436 -9.93 -5.02 0.80
N ALA A 437 -11.15 -4.53 0.71
CA ALA A 437 -12.20 -4.63 1.71
C ALA A 437 -11.79 -4.32 3.17
N THR A 438 -12.66 -4.62 4.11
CA THR A 438 -12.57 -4.31 5.54
C THR A 438 -12.47 -2.79 5.75
N GLN A 439 -13.47 -2.08 5.24
CA GLN A 439 -13.77 -0.67 5.52
C GLN A 439 -12.74 0.38 5.08
N PRO A 440 -12.04 0.25 3.93
CA PRO A 440 -11.28 1.38 3.40
C PRO A 440 -12.24 2.52 3.00
N ARG A 441 -11.78 3.76 3.11
CA ARG A 441 -12.55 4.96 2.79
C ARG A 441 -11.67 6.13 2.36
N ALA A 442 -12.27 7.16 1.80
CA ALA A 442 -11.57 8.38 1.41
C ALA A 442 -10.30 8.07 0.61
N SER A 443 -10.44 7.61 -0.62
CA SER A 443 -9.30 7.22 -1.47
C SER A 443 -9.40 7.85 -2.84
N LEU A 444 -8.26 8.27 -3.38
CA LEU A 444 -8.15 8.86 -4.71
C LEU A 444 -7.29 7.99 -5.62
N PHE A 445 -7.85 7.61 -6.77
CA PHE A 445 -7.12 7.05 -7.91
C PHE A 445 -7.16 8.08 -9.03
N ASP A 446 -6.02 8.70 -9.34
CA ASP A 446 -5.93 9.78 -10.32
C ASP A 446 -4.91 9.50 -11.41
N MET A 447 -5.32 9.75 -12.68
CA MET A 447 -4.50 9.58 -13.88
C MET A 447 -3.87 8.18 -14.02
N CYS A 448 -4.50 7.14 -13.48
CA CYS A 448 -4.02 5.77 -13.60
C CYS A 448 -4.46 5.14 -14.92
N GLU A 449 -3.70 4.14 -15.37
CA GLU A 449 -3.96 3.39 -16.61
C GLU A 449 -3.79 1.90 -16.38
N GLY A 450 -4.74 1.09 -16.85
CA GLY A 450 -4.63 -0.36 -16.77
C GLY A 450 -5.95 -1.10 -16.77
N GLY A 451 -5.91 -2.39 -16.46
CA GLY A 451 -7.09 -3.23 -16.32
C GLY A 451 -7.96 -2.79 -15.16
N PHE A 452 -9.23 -3.10 -15.29
CA PHE A 452 -10.23 -2.87 -14.26
C PHE A 452 -11.15 -4.10 -14.20
N MET A 453 -10.59 -5.16 -13.66
CA MET A 453 -11.21 -6.48 -13.71
C MET A 453 -12.35 -6.61 -12.69
N ARG A 454 -13.57 -6.84 -13.19
CA ARG A 454 -14.68 -7.25 -12.32
C ARG A 454 -14.25 -8.48 -11.50
N TYR A 455 -14.63 -8.55 -10.25
CA TYR A 455 -14.32 -9.64 -9.30
C TYR A 455 -12.86 -9.68 -8.77
N ARG A 456 -12.00 -8.71 -9.09
CA ARG A 456 -10.65 -8.62 -8.51
C ARG A 456 -10.47 -7.45 -7.54
N MET A 457 -11.53 -6.76 -7.17
CA MET A 457 -11.45 -5.57 -6.34
C MET A 457 -11.39 -5.86 -4.84
N GLY A 458 -11.18 -7.09 -4.44
CA GLY A 458 -10.82 -7.46 -3.09
C GLY A 458 -11.84 -8.26 -2.32
N GLY A 459 -11.42 -8.82 -1.21
CA GLY A 459 -12.13 -9.42 -0.10
C GLY A 459 -13.14 -10.52 -0.34
N ASP A 460 -13.31 -11.36 0.66
CA ASP A 460 -14.44 -12.28 0.70
C ASP A 460 -15.71 -11.59 1.24
N LYS A 461 -16.84 -12.31 1.26
CA LYS A 461 -18.14 -11.79 1.70
C LYS A 461 -18.14 -11.23 3.13
N ALA A 462 -17.27 -11.72 4.00
CA ALA A 462 -17.16 -11.25 5.38
C ALA A 462 -16.55 -9.84 5.45
N GLN A 463 -15.77 -9.47 4.46
CA GLN A 463 -14.99 -8.25 4.42
C GLN A 463 -15.64 -7.12 3.62
N ILE A 464 -16.71 -7.41 2.85
CA ILE A 464 -17.45 -6.39 2.07
C ILE A 464 -18.09 -5.36 3.02
N PRO A 465 -18.26 -4.09 2.60
CA PRO A 465 -18.00 -3.55 1.25
C PRO A 465 -16.52 -3.38 0.95
N ASN A 466 -16.16 -3.40 -0.33
CA ASN A 466 -14.77 -3.24 -0.77
C ASN A 466 -14.24 -1.84 -0.47
N HIS A 467 -15.10 -0.86 -0.48
CA HIS A 467 -14.81 0.52 -0.09
C HIS A 467 -16.08 1.14 0.51
N LEU A 468 -15.92 1.96 1.52
CA LEU A 468 -16.96 2.80 2.06
C LEU A 468 -16.97 4.16 1.36
N ASP A 469 -17.34 5.24 2.04
CA ASP A 469 -17.53 6.56 1.45
C ASP A 469 -16.25 7.15 0.81
N ASP A 470 -16.42 8.09 -0.12
CA ASP A 470 -15.39 8.91 -0.77
C ASP A 470 -14.33 8.11 -1.57
N LEU A 471 -14.75 7.09 -2.35
CA LEU A 471 -13.89 6.55 -3.40
C LEU A 471 -13.95 7.48 -4.62
N THR A 472 -12.86 8.14 -4.91
CA THR A 472 -12.72 9.00 -6.08
C THR A 472 -11.81 8.35 -7.11
N ILE A 473 -12.32 8.17 -8.32
CA ILE A 473 -11.55 7.71 -9.48
C ILE A 473 -11.62 8.81 -10.54
N TRP A 474 -10.45 9.39 -10.83
CA TRP A 474 -10.32 10.56 -11.68
C TRP A 474 -9.35 10.30 -12.83
N ASN A 475 -9.72 10.69 -14.06
CA ASN A 475 -8.89 10.53 -15.26
C ASN A 475 -8.31 9.10 -15.43
N PHE A 476 -9.06 8.07 -15.09
CA PHE A 476 -8.64 6.69 -15.23
C PHE A 476 -8.79 6.22 -16.67
N ASN A 477 -7.68 5.72 -17.27
CA ASN A 477 -7.69 5.10 -18.58
C ASN A 477 -7.86 3.57 -18.44
N CYS A 478 -9.09 3.09 -18.58
CA CYS A 478 -9.39 1.67 -18.48
C CYS A 478 -9.02 0.93 -19.76
N LEU A 479 -8.04 0.04 -19.69
CA LEU A 479 -7.59 -0.81 -20.80
C LEU A 479 -8.39 -2.11 -20.95
N ALA A 480 -9.53 -2.24 -20.30
CA ALA A 480 -10.33 -3.46 -20.17
C ALA A 480 -10.63 -4.15 -21.53
N LYS A 481 -9.65 -4.83 -22.07
CA LYS A 481 -9.78 -5.81 -23.16
C LYS A 481 -9.75 -7.24 -22.64
N SER A 482 -10.07 -7.41 -21.37
CA SER A 482 -9.97 -8.74 -20.75
C SER A 482 -11.05 -9.68 -21.27
N VAL A 483 -10.78 -10.96 -21.06
CA VAL A 483 -11.58 -12.14 -21.43
C VAL A 483 -13.07 -12.04 -21.06
N ASN A 484 -13.42 -11.11 -20.23
CA ASN A 484 -14.80 -10.78 -19.85
C ASN A 484 -15.16 -9.41 -20.42
N ASP A 485 -15.55 -9.37 -21.69
CA ASP A 485 -16.07 -8.18 -22.39
C ASP A 485 -17.36 -7.59 -21.78
N ASN A 486 -17.61 -7.83 -20.50
CA ASN A 486 -18.69 -7.18 -19.81
C ASN A 486 -18.26 -5.75 -19.47
N PRO A 487 -19.02 -4.75 -19.90
CA PRO A 487 -18.78 -3.37 -19.51
C PRO A 487 -18.73 -3.32 -17.99
N PHE A 488 -17.71 -2.63 -17.49
CA PHE A 488 -17.55 -2.45 -16.07
C PHE A 488 -18.81 -1.80 -15.49
N ASN A 489 -19.45 -2.50 -14.59
CA ASN A 489 -20.56 -1.95 -13.83
C ASN A 489 -20.11 -1.74 -12.39
N TRP A 490 -19.91 -0.49 -12.01
CA TRP A 490 -19.56 -0.07 -10.66
C TRP A 490 -20.64 -0.43 -9.63
N TRP A 491 -21.86 -0.54 -10.12
CA TRP A 491 -23.04 -0.79 -9.32
C TRP A 491 -23.47 -2.23 -9.55
N VAL A 492 -22.98 -3.12 -8.71
CA VAL A 492 -23.57 -4.46 -8.61
C VAL A 492 -24.69 -4.33 -7.60
N GLU A 493 -25.89 -4.14 -8.12
CA GLU A 493 -27.11 -4.40 -7.34
C GLU A 493 -27.24 -5.91 -7.22
N ASP A 494 -27.03 -6.46 -6.03
CA ASP A 494 -27.50 -7.78 -5.62
C ASP A 494 -28.17 -7.68 -4.25
#